data_700fc3064b4a0c3b127e50c2932ab5ec
#
_entry.id   700fc3064b4a0c3b127e50c2932ab5ec
#
_cell.length_a   1.000
_cell.length_b   1.000
_cell.length_c   1.000
_cell.angle_alpha   90.00
_cell.angle_beta   90.00
_cell.angle_gamma   90.00
#
_symmetry.space_group_name_H-M   'P 1'
#
loop_
_entity.id
_entity.type
_entity.pdbx_description
1 polymer ?
#
loop_
_entity_poly.entity_id
_entity_poly.type
_entity_poly.pdbx_seq_one_letter_code
_entity_poly.pdbx_strand_id
1 'polypeptide(L)'
;MKTSKITIKSLFGISEQEIGGRSIELTGRKGAGKTSVLDAIRYALTNSSNRDWIIKNGETEGEIIVETDSGLTIDRKARSNKADFVSVKDNGTKVTKPETFLKTIITPLQLNPVEFTQMSKDAQNRAILDLIEFQWDLNWIREQFGEIPPGVNYEQNILQVLNDIQADNGAYFQSRQDINREIRNKKAFIEDIAKDIPSGYQAEKWKNYDLSSKYSELMKIKDSNGRIERARAFKDNYDNKLRGLEANKQIAISEAEQSINTERDSLNSTIARLEAEIRAAKDKLLNLDDKLNDKIKVAEADFEKAKAKLDSDVGIANQYIYLDITPIDGLQAEISEAEEMIKHLNEYNRMVAMQNEIADLQAKSDEYTEKIELARKLPGKILETATLPVEGLTVENGIPLINGLPVSNRSDGELLELCVDIAINNPSGLQIILIDGAEKLDDVSRNRLYARCKEKGLQFIATRTTNDNELIVTEL
;
A
#
# COMPACT_ATOMS: atom_id res chain seq x y z
N MET A 1 30.78 24.67 -3.55
CA MET A 1 30.62 26.14 -3.77
C MET A 1 30.19 26.82 -2.48
N LYS A 2 30.70 28.04 -2.18
CA LYS A 2 30.32 28.82 -0.99
C LYS A 2 29.62 30.10 -1.41
N THR A 3 28.80 30.68 -0.54
CA THR A 3 28.25 32.01 -0.84
C THR A 3 29.33 33.03 -0.73
N SER A 4 29.42 33.91 -1.70
CA SER A 4 30.35 35.07 -1.69
C SER A 4 29.63 36.34 -1.23
N LYS A 5 28.33 36.46 -1.56
CA LYS A 5 27.52 37.62 -1.18
C LYS A 5 26.02 37.21 -1.15
N ILE A 6 25.29 37.73 -0.18
CA ILE A 6 23.86 37.62 -0.08
C ILE A 6 23.29 39.02 0.10
N THR A 7 22.40 39.44 -0.79
CA THR A 7 21.70 40.73 -0.73
C THR A 7 20.21 40.52 -0.57
N ILE A 8 19.63 41.05 0.49
CA ILE A 8 18.20 40.94 0.82
C ILE A 8 17.61 42.33 0.79
N LYS A 9 16.48 42.52 0.05
CA LYS A 9 15.74 43.78 -0.02
C LYS A 9 14.25 43.55 0.15
N SER A 10 13.62 44.29 1.02
CA SER A 10 12.18 44.36 1.23
C SER A 10 11.51 42.98 1.45
N LEU A 11 12.20 42.03 2.13
CA LEU A 11 11.70 40.71 2.49
C LEU A 11 11.65 40.52 4.00
N PHE A 12 10.61 39.83 4.47
CA PHE A 12 10.45 39.39 5.89
C PHE A 12 10.63 40.53 6.93
N GLY A 13 10.29 41.74 6.54
CA GLY A 13 10.45 42.94 7.37
C GLY A 13 11.84 43.61 7.27
N ILE A 14 12.80 42.98 6.59
CA ILE A 14 14.12 43.58 6.30
C ILE A 14 13.96 44.64 5.20
N SER A 15 14.52 45.81 5.41
CA SER A 15 14.57 46.86 4.36
C SER A 15 15.68 46.53 3.37
N GLU A 16 16.89 46.46 3.84
CA GLU A 16 18.08 46.04 3.08
C GLU A 16 19.10 45.42 4.04
N GLN A 17 19.68 44.30 3.63
CA GLN A 17 20.75 43.62 4.37
C GLN A 17 21.72 42.99 3.38
N GLU A 18 22.99 43.23 3.60
CA GLU A 18 24.08 42.61 2.85
C GLU A 18 24.93 41.74 3.77
N ILE A 19 25.25 40.51 3.31
CA ILE A 19 26.05 39.53 4.05
C ILE A 19 27.17 39.08 3.13
N GLY A 20 28.41 39.11 3.62
CA GLY A 20 29.56 38.63 2.89
C GLY A 20 29.75 37.13 2.94
N GLY A 21 30.83 36.65 2.30
CA GLY A 21 31.16 35.23 2.13
C GLY A 21 31.72 34.51 3.37
N ARG A 22 31.70 35.12 4.57
CA ARG A 22 32.20 34.50 5.80
C ARG A 22 31.10 33.87 6.61
N SER A 23 31.48 32.94 7.50
CA SER A 23 30.56 32.47 8.52
C SER A 23 30.19 33.60 9.49
N ILE A 24 28.92 33.72 9.85
CA ILE A 24 28.45 34.81 10.74
C ILE A 24 27.54 34.27 11.83
N GLU A 25 27.51 34.97 12.95
CA GLU A 25 26.50 34.87 13.99
C GLU A 25 25.64 36.14 14.02
N LEU A 26 24.34 35.98 13.89
CA LEU A 26 23.35 37.05 14.00
C LEU A 26 22.81 37.09 15.42
N THR A 27 23.12 38.12 16.19
CA THR A 27 22.66 38.27 17.58
C THR A 27 21.71 39.45 17.74
N GLY A 28 20.93 39.46 18.81
CA GLY A 28 19.96 40.49 19.15
C GLY A 28 18.74 39.92 19.89
N ARG A 29 17.92 40.82 20.45
CA ARG A 29 16.67 40.42 21.17
C ARG A 29 15.65 39.74 20.23
N LYS A 30 14.62 39.13 20.84
CA LYS A 30 13.46 38.68 20.06
C LYS A 30 12.86 39.82 19.23
N GLY A 31 12.64 39.60 17.95
CA GLY A 31 12.12 40.61 17.02
C GLY A 31 13.16 41.46 16.31
N ALA A 32 14.46 41.32 16.60
CA ALA A 32 15.54 42.07 15.93
C ALA A 32 15.79 41.67 14.45
N GLY A 33 15.04 40.72 13.89
CA GLY A 33 15.14 40.33 12.47
C GLY A 33 16.08 39.16 12.18
N LYS A 34 16.68 38.51 13.18
CA LYS A 34 17.61 37.38 13.01
C LYS A 34 17.05 36.27 12.12
N THR A 35 15.94 35.69 12.53
CA THR A 35 15.28 34.60 11.79
C THR A 35 14.78 35.09 10.41
N SER A 36 14.45 36.39 10.26
CA SER A 36 14.07 36.97 8.98
C SER A 36 15.18 36.86 7.92
N VAL A 37 16.42 36.97 8.33
CA VAL A 37 17.59 36.78 7.45
C VAL A 37 17.66 35.32 6.98
N LEU A 38 17.53 34.36 7.90
CA LEU A 38 17.54 32.94 7.54
C LEU A 38 16.34 32.56 6.67
N ASP A 39 15.15 33.08 6.99
CA ASP A 39 13.95 32.86 6.18
C ASP A 39 14.08 33.38 4.76
N ALA A 40 14.73 34.54 4.58
CA ALA A 40 15.01 35.06 3.25
C ALA A 40 15.94 34.12 2.46
N ILE A 41 16.98 33.62 3.10
CA ILE A 41 17.92 32.67 2.47
C ILE A 41 17.21 31.34 2.15
N ARG A 42 16.40 30.80 3.08
CA ARG A 42 15.56 29.62 2.82
C ARG A 42 14.63 29.85 1.63
N TYR A 43 13.95 30.98 1.60
CA TYR A 43 13.07 31.36 0.49
C TYR A 43 13.81 31.41 -0.84
N ALA A 44 15.02 31.96 -0.88
CA ALA A 44 15.83 31.97 -2.10
C ALA A 44 16.09 30.55 -2.63
N LEU A 45 16.36 29.60 -1.73
CA LEU A 45 16.81 28.27 -2.05
C LEU A 45 15.67 27.25 -2.26
N THR A 46 14.52 27.41 -1.58
CA THR A 46 13.42 26.40 -1.57
C THR A 46 12.11 26.90 -2.14
N ASN A 47 11.94 28.20 -2.36
CA ASN A 47 10.65 28.81 -2.71
C ASN A 47 9.53 28.55 -1.68
N SER A 48 9.87 28.31 -0.44
CA SER A 48 8.93 28.07 0.64
C SER A 48 9.14 29.01 1.81
N SER A 49 8.08 29.32 2.51
CA SER A 49 8.10 30.14 3.72
C SER A 49 7.03 29.65 4.69
N ASN A 50 7.37 29.61 5.97
CA ASN A 50 6.41 29.36 7.05
C ASN A 50 5.69 30.65 7.50
N ARG A 51 5.92 31.77 6.80
CA ARG A 51 5.28 33.07 7.10
C ARG A 51 4.25 33.42 6.02
N ASP A 52 3.12 33.93 6.46
CA ASP A 52 2.01 34.38 5.56
C ASP A 52 2.42 35.59 4.71
N TRP A 53 3.37 36.42 5.22
CA TRP A 53 3.82 37.63 4.56
C TRP A 53 5.32 37.56 4.29
N ILE A 54 5.67 37.48 3.01
CA ILE A 54 7.05 37.45 2.52
C ILE A 54 7.58 38.84 2.24
N ILE A 55 6.79 39.70 1.59
CA ILE A 55 7.16 41.05 1.25
C ILE A 55 7.02 41.93 2.48
N LYS A 56 7.95 42.86 2.65
CA LYS A 56 7.92 43.82 3.75
C LYS A 56 6.67 44.70 3.65
N ASN A 57 6.00 44.97 4.76
CA ASN A 57 4.81 45.79 4.80
C ASN A 57 5.09 47.22 4.20
N GLY A 58 4.25 47.62 3.27
CA GLY A 58 4.38 48.89 2.52
C GLY A 58 5.12 48.76 1.19
N GLU A 59 5.72 47.61 0.90
CA GLU A 59 6.41 47.34 -0.36
C GLU A 59 5.56 46.47 -1.29
N THR A 60 5.82 46.54 -2.59
CA THR A 60 5.14 45.73 -3.62
C THR A 60 5.99 44.59 -4.18
N GLU A 61 7.28 44.64 -3.94
CA GLU A 61 8.27 43.65 -4.38
C GLU A 61 9.37 43.54 -3.31
N GLY A 62 9.82 42.31 -3.08
CA GLY A 62 10.99 41.98 -2.28
C GLY A 62 11.93 41.11 -3.07
N GLU A 63 13.23 41.25 -2.87
CA GLU A 63 14.29 40.55 -3.63
C GLU A 63 15.33 39.95 -2.72
N ILE A 64 15.81 38.78 -3.10
CA ILE A 64 17.03 38.19 -2.55
C ILE A 64 17.93 37.71 -3.69
N ILE A 65 19.20 38.10 -3.61
CA ILE A 65 20.26 37.66 -4.53
C ILE A 65 21.30 36.92 -3.71
N VAL A 66 21.60 35.67 -4.10
CA VAL A 66 22.67 34.84 -3.53
C VAL A 66 23.72 34.62 -4.61
N GLU A 67 24.92 35.06 -4.36
CA GLU A 67 26.07 34.88 -5.25
C GLU A 67 27.08 33.92 -4.61
N THR A 68 27.73 33.09 -5.41
CA THR A 68 28.71 32.11 -4.94
C THR A 68 30.11 32.35 -5.52
N ASP A 69 31.11 31.78 -4.89
CA ASP A 69 32.49 31.76 -5.34
C ASP A 69 32.72 30.98 -6.65
N SER A 70 31.77 30.13 -7.02
CA SER A 70 31.80 29.35 -8.29
C SER A 70 31.06 30.03 -9.45
N GLY A 71 30.57 31.26 -9.27
CA GLY A 71 29.86 32.01 -10.32
C GLY A 71 28.36 31.67 -10.42
N LEU A 72 27.80 30.89 -9.49
CA LEU A 72 26.36 30.70 -9.40
C LEU A 72 25.70 31.94 -8.81
N THR A 73 24.64 32.41 -9.44
CA THR A 73 23.78 33.50 -8.96
C THR A 73 22.34 33.06 -8.91
N ILE A 74 21.72 33.21 -7.75
CA ILE A 74 20.30 32.93 -7.51
C ILE A 74 19.61 34.27 -7.23
N ASP A 75 18.70 34.68 -8.10
CA ASP A 75 17.90 35.92 -7.96
C ASP A 75 16.44 35.50 -7.82
N ARG A 76 15.84 35.78 -6.66
CA ARG A 76 14.42 35.50 -6.40
C ARG A 76 13.71 36.74 -5.93
N LYS A 77 12.53 36.98 -6.52
CA LYS A 77 11.67 38.15 -6.18
C LYS A 77 10.28 37.65 -5.83
N ALA A 78 9.81 38.07 -4.67
CA ALA A 78 8.40 38.00 -4.29
C ALA A 78 7.68 39.27 -4.78
N ARG A 79 6.48 39.10 -5.37
CA ARG A 79 5.75 40.23 -5.98
C ARG A 79 4.27 40.19 -5.63
N SER A 80 3.71 41.30 -5.19
CA SER A 80 2.29 41.37 -4.85
C SER A 80 1.35 41.46 -6.07
N ASN A 81 1.82 42.01 -7.19
CA ASN A 81 0.99 42.31 -8.36
C ASN A 81 1.36 41.46 -9.61
N LYS A 82 2.29 40.54 -9.50
CA LYS A 82 2.78 39.68 -10.59
C LYS A 82 3.16 38.35 -10.01
N ALA A 83 3.34 37.33 -10.86
CA ALA A 83 3.95 36.07 -10.45
C ALA A 83 5.35 36.29 -9.90
N ASP A 84 5.72 35.52 -8.89
CA ASP A 84 7.08 35.51 -8.34
C ASP A 84 8.09 35.18 -9.43
N PHE A 85 9.30 35.71 -9.26
CA PHE A 85 10.36 35.50 -10.22
C PHE A 85 11.50 34.74 -9.60
N VAL A 86 12.05 33.79 -10.37
CA VAL A 86 13.28 33.09 -10.04
C VAL A 86 14.18 33.02 -11.25
N SER A 87 15.43 33.35 -11.07
CA SER A 87 16.48 33.19 -12.07
C SER A 87 17.71 32.60 -11.40
N VAL A 88 18.15 31.46 -11.90
CA VAL A 88 19.42 30.84 -11.51
C VAL A 88 20.35 30.90 -12.71
N LYS A 89 21.55 31.44 -12.53
CA LYS A 89 22.59 31.53 -13.55
C LYS A 89 23.85 30.85 -13.03
N ASP A 90 24.38 29.93 -13.81
CA ASP A 90 25.67 29.30 -13.55
C ASP A 90 26.70 29.85 -14.54
N ASN A 91 27.71 30.55 -14.04
CA ASN A 91 28.70 31.27 -14.85
C ASN A 91 28.05 32.13 -15.96
N GLY A 92 26.97 32.82 -15.61
CA GLY A 92 26.23 33.69 -16.55
C GLY A 92 25.19 32.93 -17.42
N THR A 93 25.25 31.62 -17.49
CA THR A 93 24.29 30.79 -18.26
C THR A 93 23.05 30.49 -17.45
N LYS A 94 21.89 30.79 -18.02
CA LYS A 94 20.58 30.58 -17.32
C LYS A 94 20.24 29.09 -17.22
N VAL A 95 19.93 28.64 -16.00
CA VAL A 95 19.43 27.29 -15.72
C VAL A 95 17.95 27.18 -16.13
N THR A 96 17.60 26.17 -16.92
CA THR A 96 16.26 25.98 -17.50
C THR A 96 15.20 25.57 -16.49
N LYS A 97 15.58 24.77 -15.46
CA LYS A 97 14.71 24.30 -14.39
C LYS A 97 15.27 24.71 -13.03
N PRO A 98 15.14 25.99 -12.64
CA PRO A 98 15.81 26.52 -11.45
C PRO A 98 15.42 25.80 -10.16
N GLU A 99 14.14 25.50 -9.95
CA GLU A 99 13.66 24.83 -8.73
C GLU A 99 14.20 23.39 -8.61
N THR A 100 14.26 22.65 -9.70
CA THR A 100 14.85 21.30 -9.71
C THR A 100 16.35 21.36 -9.43
N PHE A 101 17.05 22.30 -10.05
CA PHE A 101 18.48 22.51 -9.83
C PHE A 101 18.80 22.87 -8.38
N LEU A 102 18.04 23.78 -7.78
CA LEU A 102 18.25 24.18 -6.39
C LEU A 102 18.12 23.01 -5.41
N LYS A 103 17.21 22.06 -5.66
CA LYS A 103 17.06 20.83 -4.86
C LYS A 103 18.29 19.93 -4.91
N THR A 104 19.10 19.96 -5.98
CA THR A 104 20.31 19.15 -6.09
C THR A 104 21.51 19.75 -5.37
N ILE A 105 21.51 21.06 -5.10
CA ILE A 105 22.65 21.75 -4.50
C ILE A 105 22.51 22.03 -3.00
N ILE A 106 21.33 21.83 -2.40
CA ILE A 106 21.08 22.05 -0.97
C ILE A 106 20.14 20.99 -0.42
N THR A 107 20.39 20.54 0.79
CA THR A 107 19.53 19.60 1.52
C THR A 107 18.67 20.34 2.55
N PRO A 108 17.47 19.83 2.88
CA PRO A 108 16.64 20.38 3.96
C PRO A 108 17.39 20.45 5.32
N LEU A 109 18.28 19.50 5.58
CA LEU A 109 19.04 19.44 6.82
C LEU A 109 20.08 20.56 6.95
N GLN A 110 20.59 21.09 5.83
CA GLN A 110 21.45 22.27 5.82
C GLN A 110 20.69 23.54 6.16
N LEU A 111 19.40 23.58 5.86
CA LEU A 111 18.56 24.76 6.05
C LEU A 111 18.07 24.91 7.50
N ASN A 112 17.92 23.80 8.22
CA ASN A 112 17.44 23.87 9.61
C ASN A 112 17.88 22.66 10.46
N PRO A 113 19.18 22.52 10.75
CA PRO A 113 19.70 21.38 11.50
C PRO A 113 19.19 21.33 12.96
N VAL A 114 18.90 22.47 13.57
CA VAL A 114 18.37 22.54 14.94
C VAL A 114 16.90 22.05 14.99
N GLU A 115 16.11 22.32 13.96
CA GLU A 115 14.75 21.77 13.86
C GLU A 115 14.80 20.25 13.67
N PHE A 116 15.74 19.75 12.88
CA PHE A 116 15.92 18.31 12.69
C PHE A 116 16.11 17.57 14.01
N THR A 117 16.89 18.11 14.96
CA THR A 117 17.07 17.48 16.28
C THR A 117 15.76 17.41 17.10
N GLN A 118 14.80 18.30 16.82
CA GLN A 118 13.52 18.41 17.52
C GLN A 118 12.36 17.66 16.83
N MET A 119 12.60 17.10 15.66
CA MET A 119 11.62 16.29 14.93
C MET A 119 11.29 15.01 15.68
N SER A 120 10.10 14.46 15.42
CA SER A 120 9.78 13.09 15.84
C SER A 120 10.75 12.09 15.20
N LYS A 121 10.93 10.93 15.85
CA LYS A 121 11.82 9.86 15.36
C LYS A 121 11.48 9.46 13.91
N ASP A 122 10.21 9.33 13.59
CA ASP A 122 9.75 8.97 12.25
C ASP A 122 10.06 10.07 11.22
N ALA A 123 9.93 11.34 11.60
CA ALA A 123 10.27 12.46 10.72
C ALA A 123 11.81 12.55 10.50
N GLN A 124 12.62 12.30 11.53
CA GLN A 124 14.08 12.23 11.41
C GLN A 124 14.50 11.09 10.46
N ASN A 125 13.96 9.90 10.66
CA ASN A 125 14.23 8.74 9.80
C ASN A 125 13.88 9.04 8.35
N ARG A 126 12.69 9.58 8.10
CA ARG A 126 12.23 9.95 6.76
C ARG A 126 13.15 11.00 6.11
N ALA A 127 13.53 12.03 6.85
CA ALA A 127 14.41 13.09 6.33
C ALA A 127 15.78 12.56 5.89
N ILE A 128 16.32 11.54 6.56
CA ILE A 128 17.57 10.89 6.15
C ILE A 128 17.36 9.97 4.93
N LEU A 129 16.29 9.19 4.93
CA LEU A 129 16.00 8.27 3.82
C LEU A 129 15.76 9.03 2.51
N ASP A 130 15.10 10.19 2.57
CA ASP A 130 14.81 11.04 1.40
C ASP A 130 16.08 11.63 0.76
N LEU A 131 17.22 11.61 1.44
CA LEU A 131 18.52 12.01 0.89
C LEU A 131 19.24 10.89 0.13
N ILE A 132 18.75 9.65 0.19
CA ILE A 132 19.34 8.54 -0.54
C ILE A 132 18.80 8.57 -1.97
N GLU A 133 19.69 8.85 -2.93
CA GLU A 133 19.33 8.93 -4.34
C GLU A 133 19.47 7.56 -5.01
N PHE A 134 18.35 7.01 -5.42
CA PHE A 134 18.25 5.81 -6.24
C PHE A 134 17.17 6.01 -7.31
N GLN A 135 17.51 5.73 -8.55
CA GLN A 135 16.56 5.85 -9.69
C GLN A 135 15.69 4.61 -9.75
N TRP A 136 14.38 4.79 -9.62
CA TRP A 136 13.38 3.74 -9.70
C TRP A 136 12.06 4.27 -10.24
N ASP A 137 11.22 3.38 -10.74
CA ASP A 137 9.85 3.65 -11.17
C ASP A 137 8.95 2.43 -10.88
N LEU A 138 7.68 2.51 -11.24
CA LEU A 138 6.75 1.40 -11.07
C LEU A 138 7.10 0.17 -11.94
N ASN A 139 7.84 0.35 -13.03
CA ASN A 139 8.31 -0.78 -13.84
C ASN A 139 9.40 -1.53 -13.09
N TRP A 140 10.31 -0.82 -12.44
CA TRP A 140 11.33 -1.44 -11.59
C TRP A 140 10.67 -2.28 -10.47
N ILE A 141 9.61 -1.77 -9.81
CA ILE A 141 8.85 -2.55 -8.80
C ILE A 141 8.26 -3.81 -9.42
N ARG A 142 7.63 -3.69 -10.61
CA ARG A 142 7.03 -4.83 -11.31
C ARG A 142 8.09 -5.87 -11.72
N GLU A 143 9.27 -5.45 -12.13
CA GLU A 143 10.38 -6.35 -12.45
C GLU A 143 10.88 -7.12 -11.23
N GLN A 144 10.93 -6.48 -10.05
CA GLN A 144 11.37 -7.15 -8.83
C GLN A 144 10.32 -8.12 -8.26
N PHE A 145 9.03 -7.74 -8.24
CA PHE A 145 7.96 -8.49 -7.55
C PHE A 145 7.02 -9.25 -8.49
N GLY A 146 7.16 -9.09 -9.82
CA GLY A 146 6.23 -9.64 -10.81
C GLY A 146 4.93 -8.85 -10.96
N GLU A 147 4.65 -7.96 -10.01
CA GLU A 147 3.45 -7.12 -9.95
C GLU A 147 3.73 -5.81 -9.22
N ILE A 148 2.74 -4.93 -9.13
CA ILE A 148 2.77 -3.75 -8.26
C ILE A 148 2.00 -4.11 -6.99
N PRO A 149 2.65 -4.26 -5.81
CA PRO A 149 1.98 -4.59 -4.55
C PRO A 149 0.89 -3.58 -4.20
N PRO A 150 -0.34 -4.01 -3.86
CA PRO A 150 -1.43 -3.10 -3.52
C PRO A 150 -1.24 -2.48 -2.13
N GLY A 151 -1.86 -1.32 -1.89
CA GLY A 151 -1.91 -0.67 -0.58
C GLY A 151 -0.62 0.02 -0.15
N VAL A 152 0.33 0.23 -1.07
CA VAL A 152 1.61 0.89 -0.81
C VAL A 152 1.58 2.31 -1.36
N ASN A 153 2.13 3.27 -0.63
CA ASN A 153 2.33 4.62 -1.12
C ASN A 153 3.62 4.70 -1.97
N TYR A 154 3.49 4.84 -3.28
CA TYR A 154 4.62 4.93 -4.21
C TYR A 154 5.15 6.35 -4.44
N GLU A 155 4.61 7.36 -3.77
CA GLU A 155 5.09 8.76 -3.84
C GLU A 155 6.17 9.08 -2.81
N GLN A 156 6.72 8.07 -2.14
CA GLN A 156 7.73 8.20 -1.11
C GLN A 156 9.06 7.56 -1.56
N ASN A 157 10.11 7.68 -0.74
CA ASN A 157 11.39 7.06 -0.99
C ASN A 157 11.28 5.54 -1.16
N ILE A 158 12.07 4.96 -2.08
CA ILE A 158 12.03 3.51 -2.38
C ILE A 158 12.24 2.63 -1.14
N LEU A 159 13.08 3.06 -0.20
CA LEU A 159 13.34 2.29 1.02
C LEU A 159 12.10 2.25 1.95
N GLN A 160 11.30 3.31 1.96
CA GLN A 160 10.00 3.35 2.62
C GLN A 160 8.97 2.46 1.90
N VAL A 161 8.93 2.51 0.57
CA VAL A 161 8.10 1.62 -0.26
C VAL A 161 8.40 0.16 0.05
N LEU A 162 9.67 -0.24 0.08
CA LEU A 162 10.08 -1.60 0.41
C LEU A 162 9.73 -2.00 1.85
N ASN A 163 9.83 -1.04 2.79
CA ASN A 163 9.41 -1.25 4.17
C ASN A 163 7.90 -1.50 4.27
N ASP A 164 7.07 -0.73 3.55
CA ASP A 164 5.63 -0.92 3.53
C ASP A 164 5.24 -2.28 2.90
N ILE A 165 5.96 -2.72 1.86
CA ILE A 165 5.75 -4.02 1.21
C ILE A 165 6.01 -5.18 2.18
N GLN A 166 7.06 -5.10 2.99
CA GLN A 166 7.44 -6.17 3.94
C GLN A 166 6.70 -6.12 5.28
N ALA A 167 6.00 -5.02 5.58
CA ALA A 167 5.39 -4.77 6.88
C ALA A 167 4.31 -5.81 7.23
N ASP A 168 4.12 -6.06 8.52
CA ASP A 168 3.11 -7.01 9.02
C ASP A 168 1.67 -6.61 8.69
N ASN A 169 1.41 -5.34 8.44
CA ASN A 169 0.16 -4.81 7.92
C ASN A 169 0.13 -4.68 6.40
N GLY A 170 1.21 -5.03 5.71
CA GLY A 170 1.32 -5.02 4.25
C GLY A 170 0.49 -6.13 3.59
N ALA A 171 0.13 -5.92 2.33
CA ALA A 171 -0.75 -6.83 1.58
C ALA A 171 -0.21 -8.26 1.50
N TYR A 172 1.09 -8.44 1.28
CA TYR A 172 1.70 -9.77 1.21
C TYR A 172 1.67 -10.52 2.54
N PHE A 173 1.95 -9.83 3.64
CA PHE A 173 1.90 -10.44 4.96
C PHE A 173 0.47 -10.84 5.33
N GLN A 174 -0.51 -9.98 5.07
CA GLN A 174 -1.92 -10.26 5.35
C GLN A 174 -2.43 -11.43 4.49
N SER A 175 -2.12 -11.42 3.18
CA SER A 175 -2.50 -12.51 2.28
C SER A 175 -1.89 -13.85 2.72
N ARG A 176 -0.61 -13.85 3.10
CA ARG A 176 0.05 -15.04 3.64
C ARG A 176 -0.60 -15.52 4.94
N GLN A 177 -0.95 -14.59 5.84
CA GLN A 177 -1.61 -14.92 7.11
C GLN A 177 -2.97 -15.56 6.89
N ASP A 178 -3.76 -15.02 5.94
CA ASP A 178 -5.09 -15.55 5.60
C ASP A 178 -4.98 -16.95 4.99
N ILE A 179 -4.05 -17.15 4.05
CA ILE A 179 -3.76 -18.47 3.47
C ILE A 179 -3.34 -19.46 4.54
N ASN A 180 -2.43 -19.08 5.43
CA ASN A 180 -1.96 -19.96 6.51
C ASN A 180 -3.09 -20.31 7.51
N ARG A 181 -4.05 -19.39 7.71
CA ARG A 181 -5.27 -19.68 8.49
C ARG A 181 -6.16 -20.69 7.78
N GLU A 182 -6.33 -20.53 6.46
CA GLU A 182 -7.10 -21.45 5.65
C GLU A 182 -6.47 -22.86 5.64
N ILE A 183 -5.16 -22.94 5.48
CA ILE A 183 -4.40 -24.20 5.57
C ILE A 183 -4.64 -24.90 6.91
N ARG A 184 -4.57 -24.16 8.02
CA ARG A 184 -4.83 -24.72 9.36
C ARG A 184 -6.25 -25.25 9.49
N ASN A 185 -7.24 -24.51 8.99
CA ASN A 185 -8.63 -24.91 9.02
C ASN A 185 -8.84 -26.20 8.19
N LYS A 186 -8.28 -26.25 6.97
CA LYS A 186 -8.37 -27.44 6.12
C LYS A 186 -7.67 -28.65 6.74
N LYS A 187 -6.51 -28.46 7.39
CA LYS A 187 -5.82 -29.54 8.12
C LYS A 187 -6.67 -30.08 9.27
N ALA A 188 -7.28 -29.21 10.06
CA ALA A 188 -8.19 -29.65 11.13
C ALA A 188 -9.40 -30.43 10.56
N PHE A 189 -9.94 -29.99 9.43
CA PHE A 189 -11.02 -30.71 8.73
C PHE A 189 -10.57 -32.10 8.24
N ILE A 190 -9.36 -32.21 7.70
CA ILE A 190 -8.78 -33.51 7.30
C ILE A 190 -8.65 -34.44 8.50
N GLU A 191 -8.17 -33.93 9.64
CA GLU A 191 -8.03 -34.72 10.88
C GLU A 191 -9.40 -35.21 11.39
N ASP A 192 -10.45 -34.39 11.27
CA ASP A 192 -11.80 -34.81 11.65
C ASP A 192 -12.35 -35.87 10.71
N ILE A 193 -12.23 -35.69 9.39
CA ILE A 193 -12.63 -36.67 8.39
C ILE A 193 -11.89 -38.02 8.61
N ALA A 194 -10.58 -37.96 8.92
CA ALA A 194 -9.77 -39.13 9.11
C ALA A 194 -10.20 -39.98 10.32
N LYS A 195 -10.84 -39.39 11.33
CA LYS A 195 -11.36 -40.11 12.52
C LYS A 195 -12.55 -41.01 12.16
N ASP A 196 -13.35 -40.61 11.17
CA ASP A 196 -14.54 -41.32 10.76
C ASP A 196 -14.26 -42.42 9.74
N ILE A 197 -13.03 -42.49 9.19
CA ILE A 197 -12.62 -43.53 8.25
C ILE A 197 -12.20 -44.79 9.04
N PRO A 198 -12.81 -45.98 8.77
CA PRO A 198 -12.46 -47.21 9.48
C PRO A 198 -10.97 -47.57 9.34
N SER A 199 -10.35 -48.04 10.42
CA SER A 199 -8.96 -48.50 10.38
C SER A 199 -8.83 -49.70 9.41
N GLY A 200 -7.87 -49.60 8.48
CA GLY A 200 -7.70 -50.60 7.43
C GLY A 200 -8.65 -50.47 6.24
N TYR A 201 -9.28 -49.32 6.06
CA TYR A 201 -10.17 -49.02 4.93
C TYR A 201 -9.47 -49.27 3.58
N GLN A 202 -10.03 -50.13 2.76
CA GLN A 202 -9.50 -50.48 1.44
C GLN A 202 -10.17 -49.64 0.34
N ALA A 203 -9.72 -48.40 0.16
CA ALA A 203 -10.28 -47.45 -0.81
C ALA A 203 -10.35 -48.04 -2.22
N GLU A 204 -9.33 -48.79 -2.69
CA GLU A 204 -9.29 -49.38 -4.02
C GLU A 204 -10.36 -50.47 -4.24
N LYS A 205 -10.76 -51.19 -3.18
CA LYS A 205 -11.83 -52.21 -3.25
C LYS A 205 -13.16 -51.53 -3.55
N TRP A 206 -13.43 -50.40 -2.90
CA TRP A 206 -14.70 -49.68 -3.02
C TRP A 206 -14.74 -48.75 -4.22
N LYS A 207 -13.58 -48.28 -4.70
CA LYS A 207 -13.45 -47.48 -5.91
C LYS A 207 -13.96 -48.20 -7.16
N ASN A 208 -13.76 -49.51 -7.20
CA ASN A 208 -14.15 -50.34 -8.33
C ASN A 208 -15.51 -51.07 -8.11
N TYR A 209 -16.19 -50.80 -7.00
CA TYR A 209 -17.49 -51.39 -6.74
C TYR A 209 -18.55 -50.75 -7.61
N ASP A 210 -19.20 -51.56 -8.45
CA ASP A 210 -20.21 -51.06 -9.38
C ASP A 210 -21.57 -50.81 -8.69
N LEU A 211 -21.60 -49.81 -7.81
CA LEU A 211 -22.80 -49.33 -7.15
C LEU A 211 -23.77 -48.75 -8.17
N SER A 212 -23.23 -48.24 -9.28
CA SER A 212 -24.08 -47.65 -10.36
C SER A 212 -24.99 -48.70 -11.01
N SER A 213 -24.44 -49.89 -11.24
CA SER A 213 -25.28 -51.00 -11.77
C SER A 213 -26.39 -51.39 -10.80
N LYS A 214 -26.05 -51.48 -9.49
CA LYS A 214 -27.03 -51.82 -8.45
C LYS A 214 -28.09 -50.74 -8.27
N TYR A 215 -27.70 -49.45 -8.32
CA TYR A 215 -28.65 -48.34 -8.35
C TYR A 215 -29.50 -48.31 -9.62
N SER A 216 -28.87 -48.60 -10.74
CA SER A 216 -29.60 -48.68 -11.99
C SER A 216 -30.70 -49.76 -11.95
N GLU A 217 -30.41 -50.92 -11.37
CA GLU A 217 -31.36 -51.96 -11.13
C GLU A 217 -32.46 -51.51 -10.15
N LEU A 218 -32.08 -50.99 -8.98
CA LEU A 218 -33.04 -50.44 -8.02
C LEU A 218 -33.87 -49.30 -8.59
N MET A 219 -33.26 -48.38 -9.35
CA MET A 219 -33.97 -47.31 -10.02
C MET A 219 -34.99 -47.83 -11.05
N LYS A 220 -34.58 -48.82 -11.83
CA LYS A 220 -35.53 -49.44 -12.80
C LYS A 220 -36.74 -50.03 -12.07
N ILE A 221 -36.53 -50.73 -10.96
CA ILE A 221 -37.61 -51.29 -10.15
C ILE A 221 -38.43 -50.18 -9.47
N LYS A 222 -37.75 -49.21 -8.79
CA LYS A 222 -38.41 -48.08 -8.16
C LYS A 222 -39.11 -47.18 -9.18
N ASP A 223 -38.51 -46.97 -10.35
CA ASP A 223 -39.09 -46.15 -11.40
C ASP A 223 -40.34 -46.84 -11.96
N SER A 224 -40.28 -48.16 -12.15
CA SER A 224 -41.46 -48.96 -12.51
C SER A 224 -42.56 -48.89 -11.44
N ASN A 225 -42.22 -49.17 -10.19
CA ASN A 225 -43.14 -49.08 -9.06
C ASN A 225 -43.66 -47.63 -8.87
N GLY A 226 -42.74 -46.62 -8.92
CA GLY A 226 -43.11 -45.21 -8.80
C GLY A 226 -43.92 -44.67 -9.99
N ARG A 227 -43.76 -45.25 -11.19
CA ARG A 227 -44.67 -44.95 -12.35
C ARG A 227 -46.05 -45.50 -12.09
N ILE A 228 -46.13 -46.68 -11.50
CA ILE A 228 -47.42 -47.31 -11.14
C ILE A 228 -48.12 -46.46 -10.06
N GLU A 229 -47.41 -46.08 -8.98
CA GLU A 229 -47.99 -45.26 -7.90
C GLU A 229 -48.33 -43.84 -8.34
N ARG A 230 -47.40 -43.20 -9.07
CA ARG A 230 -47.61 -41.82 -9.60
C ARG A 230 -48.70 -41.79 -10.65
N ALA A 231 -48.84 -42.85 -11.45
CA ALA A 231 -49.93 -42.95 -12.40
C ALA A 231 -51.29 -42.90 -11.68
N ARG A 232 -51.39 -43.54 -10.53
CA ARG A 232 -52.60 -43.51 -9.71
C ARG A 232 -52.82 -42.16 -9.05
N ALA A 233 -51.80 -41.58 -8.43
CA ALA A 233 -51.89 -40.29 -7.75
C ALA A 233 -51.83 -39.06 -8.67
N PHE A 234 -51.27 -39.21 -9.87
CA PHE A 234 -51.05 -38.09 -10.79
C PHE A 234 -52.34 -37.51 -11.33
N LYS A 235 -53.25 -38.39 -11.66
CA LYS A 235 -54.57 -38.01 -12.21
C LYS A 235 -55.35 -37.14 -11.22
N ASP A 236 -55.16 -37.40 -9.90
CA ASP A 236 -55.90 -36.69 -8.85
C ASP A 236 -55.15 -35.41 -8.40
N ASN A 237 -53.88 -35.22 -8.78
CA ASN A 237 -53.05 -34.15 -8.22
C ASN A 237 -52.27 -33.30 -9.24
N TYR A 238 -52.57 -33.40 -10.52
CA TYR A 238 -51.87 -32.70 -11.60
C TYR A 238 -51.84 -31.18 -11.40
N ASP A 239 -52.99 -30.59 -11.15
CA ASP A 239 -53.14 -29.14 -10.98
C ASP A 239 -52.38 -28.59 -9.77
N ASN A 240 -52.26 -29.37 -8.69
CA ASN A 240 -51.51 -29.01 -7.50
C ASN A 240 -49.98 -29.02 -7.78
N LYS A 241 -49.51 -29.99 -8.56
CA LYS A 241 -48.12 -30.06 -8.97
C LYS A 241 -47.70 -28.91 -9.89
N LEU A 242 -48.56 -28.57 -10.82
CA LEU A 242 -48.32 -27.44 -11.72
C LEU A 242 -48.21 -26.13 -10.94
N ARG A 243 -49.14 -25.88 -9.99
CA ARG A 243 -49.06 -24.70 -9.10
C ARG A 243 -47.75 -24.69 -8.25
N GLY A 244 -47.29 -25.88 -7.81
CA GLY A 244 -46.01 -25.99 -7.08
C GLY A 244 -44.80 -25.62 -7.94
N LEU A 245 -44.76 -26.00 -9.21
CA LEU A 245 -43.71 -25.63 -10.14
C LEU A 245 -43.68 -24.12 -10.43
N GLU A 246 -44.86 -23.52 -10.57
CA GLU A 246 -44.99 -22.06 -10.73
C GLU A 246 -44.49 -21.29 -9.52
N ALA A 247 -44.80 -21.77 -8.30
CA ALA A 247 -44.32 -21.19 -7.06
C ALA A 247 -42.78 -21.29 -6.92
N ASN A 248 -42.21 -22.45 -7.25
CA ASN A 248 -40.76 -22.64 -7.20
C ASN A 248 -39.99 -21.74 -8.20
N LYS A 249 -40.56 -21.57 -9.42
CA LYS A 249 -40.01 -20.59 -10.37
C LYS A 249 -39.93 -19.19 -9.75
N GLN A 250 -41.03 -18.76 -9.11
CA GLN A 250 -41.10 -17.41 -8.52
C GLN A 250 -40.15 -17.25 -7.36
N ILE A 251 -39.95 -18.29 -6.54
CA ILE A 251 -38.98 -18.28 -5.43
C ILE A 251 -37.57 -18.14 -5.98
N ALA A 252 -37.18 -18.96 -6.98
CA ALA A 252 -35.84 -18.91 -7.55
C ALA A 252 -35.52 -17.56 -8.20
N ILE A 253 -36.49 -16.91 -8.84
CA ILE A 253 -36.35 -15.55 -9.36
C ILE A 253 -36.11 -14.56 -8.20
N SER A 254 -36.92 -14.63 -7.14
CA SER A 254 -36.83 -13.74 -5.99
C SER A 254 -35.48 -13.88 -5.25
N GLU A 255 -35.00 -15.11 -5.06
CA GLU A 255 -33.68 -15.37 -4.45
C GLU A 255 -32.52 -14.80 -5.29
N ALA A 256 -32.63 -14.94 -6.64
CA ALA A 256 -31.63 -14.36 -7.54
C ALA A 256 -31.60 -12.83 -7.45
N GLU A 257 -32.77 -12.18 -7.45
CA GLU A 257 -32.91 -10.73 -7.29
C GLU A 257 -32.32 -10.25 -5.95
N GLN A 258 -32.63 -10.93 -4.84
CA GLN A 258 -32.11 -10.58 -3.53
C GLN A 258 -30.60 -10.74 -3.45
N SER A 259 -30.04 -11.82 -4.02
CA SER A 259 -28.59 -12.04 -4.07
C SER A 259 -27.86 -10.92 -4.81
N ILE A 260 -28.39 -10.52 -5.98
CA ILE A 260 -27.78 -9.45 -6.79
C ILE A 260 -27.94 -8.08 -6.12
N ASN A 261 -29.08 -7.81 -5.47
CA ASN A 261 -29.26 -6.55 -4.73
C ASN A 261 -28.30 -6.45 -3.54
N THR A 262 -28.06 -7.55 -2.82
CA THR A 262 -27.06 -7.58 -1.72
C THR A 262 -25.65 -7.30 -2.24
N GLU A 263 -25.27 -7.89 -3.39
CA GLU A 263 -23.98 -7.61 -4.03
C GLU A 263 -23.89 -6.14 -4.47
N ARG A 264 -24.97 -5.58 -5.02
CA ARG A 264 -25.07 -4.17 -5.43
C ARG A 264 -24.90 -3.22 -4.24
N ASP A 265 -25.56 -3.50 -3.11
CA ASP A 265 -25.47 -2.67 -1.90
C ASP A 265 -24.05 -2.72 -1.30
N SER A 266 -23.40 -3.88 -1.32
CA SER A 266 -22.01 -4.04 -0.90
C SER A 266 -21.05 -3.25 -1.80
N LEU A 267 -21.25 -3.29 -3.12
CA LEU A 267 -20.46 -2.51 -4.07
C LEU A 267 -20.67 -1.01 -3.94
N ASN A 268 -21.93 -0.58 -3.73
CA ASN A 268 -22.26 0.84 -3.50
C ASN A 268 -21.61 1.37 -2.24
N SER A 269 -21.59 0.58 -1.15
CA SER A 269 -20.91 0.93 0.09
C SER A 269 -19.39 1.05 -0.09
N THR A 270 -18.81 0.20 -0.94
CA THR A 270 -17.39 0.24 -1.30
C THR A 270 -17.06 1.47 -2.16
N ILE A 271 -17.95 1.81 -3.12
CA ILE A 271 -17.82 3.00 -3.97
C ILE A 271 -17.80 4.28 -3.12
N ALA A 272 -18.68 4.40 -2.14
CA ALA A 272 -18.77 5.59 -1.27
C ALA A 272 -17.49 5.83 -0.44
N ARG A 273 -16.69 4.79 -0.20
CA ARG A 273 -15.48 4.85 0.63
C ARG A 273 -14.21 5.18 -0.17
N LEU A 274 -14.15 4.88 -1.44
CA LEU A 274 -12.90 4.87 -2.22
C LEU A 274 -13.08 5.51 -3.60
N GLU A 275 -12.90 6.83 -3.73
CA GLU A 275 -13.02 7.53 -5.02
C GLU A 275 -12.04 7.02 -6.10
N ALA A 276 -10.91 6.46 -5.73
CA ALA A 276 -9.93 5.89 -6.66
C ALA A 276 -10.34 4.49 -7.20
N GLU A 277 -11.15 3.71 -6.47
CA GLU A 277 -11.67 2.40 -6.87
C GLU A 277 -13.00 2.47 -7.64
N ILE A 278 -13.54 3.67 -7.80
CA ILE A 278 -14.86 3.93 -8.41
C ILE A 278 -15.00 3.30 -9.80
N ARG A 279 -13.96 3.32 -10.64
CA ARG A 279 -14.06 2.74 -12.00
C ARG A 279 -14.27 1.24 -11.96
N ALA A 280 -13.44 0.53 -11.19
CA ALA A 280 -13.52 -0.93 -11.10
C ALA A 280 -14.83 -1.41 -10.43
N ALA A 281 -15.35 -0.65 -9.47
CA ALA A 281 -16.62 -0.96 -8.81
C ALA A 281 -17.83 -0.66 -9.70
N LYS A 282 -17.78 0.42 -10.49
CA LYS A 282 -18.83 0.76 -11.48
C LYS A 282 -18.93 -0.29 -12.58
N ASP A 283 -17.82 -0.80 -13.08
CA ASP A 283 -17.81 -1.87 -14.07
C ASP A 283 -18.43 -3.17 -13.52
N LYS A 284 -18.17 -3.46 -12.25
CA LYS A 284 -18.83 -4.59 -11.57
C LYS A 284 -20.34 -4.37 -11.38
N LEU A 285 -20.73 -3.14 -11.05
CA LEU A 285 -22.14 -2.77 -10.87
C LEU A 285 -22.94 -2.90 -12.19
N LEU A 286 -22.35 -2.44 -13.30
CA LEU A 286 -22.98 -2.55 -14.63
C LEU A 286 -23.28 -4.00 -15.04
N ASN A 287 -22.43 -4.95 -14.57
CA ASN A 287 -22.62 -6.37 -14.89
C ASN A 287 -23.60 -7.11 -13.95
N LEU A 288 -24.16 -6.44 -12.93
CA LEU A 288 -25.08 -7.10 -11.99
C LEU A 288 -26.46 -7.34 -12.59
N ASP A 289 -26.94 -6.43 -13.43
CA ASP A 289 -28.24 -6.58 -14.09
C ASP A 289 -28.19 -7.70 -15.12
N ASP A 290 -27.07 -7.88 -15.83
CA ASP A 290 -26.85 -9.01 -16.72
C ASP A 290 -26.84 -10.33 -15.94
N LYS A 291 -26.14 -10.39 -14.81
CA LYS A 291 -26.11 -11.56 -13.92
C LYS A 291 -27.49 -11.90 -13.35
N LEU A 292 -28.29 -10.88 -13.00
CA LEU A 292 -29.67 -11.10 -12.55
C LEU A 292 -30.54 -11.68 -13.68
N ASN A 293 -30.49 -11.08 -14.88
CA ASN A 293 -31.20 -11.54 -16.03
C ASN A 293 -30.85 -12.98 -16.42
N ASP A 294 -29.56 -13.34 -16.33
CA ASP A 294 -29.12 -14.70 -16.58
C ASP A 294 -29.70 -15.70 -15.56
N LYS A 295 -29.70 -15.31 -14.26
CA LYS A 295 -30.32 -16.15 -13.21
C LYS A 295 -31.84 -16.29 -13.39
N ILE A 296 -32.52 -15.21 -13.80
CA ILE A 296 -33.97 -15.26 -14.12
C ILE A 296 -34.22 -16.20 -15.30
N LYS A 297 -33.46 -16.07 -16.39
CA LYS A 297 -33.56 -16.95 -17.56
C LYS A 297 -33.37 -18.43 -17.21
N VAL A 298 -32.38 -18.72 -16.31
CA VAL A 298 -32.19 -20.10 -15.83
C VAL A 298 -33.42 -20.60 -15.07
N ALA A 299 -33.96 -19.78 -14.15
CA ALA A 299 -35.14 -20.14 -13.38
C ALA A 299 -36.37 -20.36 -14.27
N GLU A 300 -36.55 -19.56 -15.31
CA GLU A 300 -37.64 -19.70 -16.30
C GLU A 300 -37.48 -20.97 -17.15
N ALA A 301 -36.24 -21.22 -17.61
CA ALA A 301 -35.94 -22.42 -18.38
C ALA A 301 -36.15 -23.69 -17.55
N ASP A 302 -35.78 -23.67 -16.27
CA ASP A 302 -35.99 -24.80 -15.36
C ASP A 302 -37.47 -25.05 -15.10
N PHE A 303 -38.29 -23.98 -14.96
CA PHE A 303 -39.76 -24.11 -14.84
C PHE A 303 -40.41 -24.75 -16.08
N GLU A 304 -40.09 -24.23 -17.28
CA GLU A 304 -40.66 -24.78 -18.52
C GLU A 304 -40.26 -26.25 -18.76
N LYS A 305 -38.98 -26.56 -18.41
CA LYS A 305 -38.48 -27.94 -18.46
C LYS A 305 -39.21 -28.87 -17.49
N ALA A 306 -39.46 -28.39 -16.26
CA ALA A 306 -40.17 -29.16 -15.24
C ALA A 306 -41.64 -29.36 -15.60
N LYS A 307 -42.30 -28.36 -16.18
CA LYS A 307 -43.66 -28.42 -16.67
C LYS A 307 -43.82 -29.43 -17.81
N ALA A 308 -42.94 -29.32 -18.83
CA ALA A 308 -42.95 -30.26 -19.96
C ALA A 308 -42.74 -31.71 -19.51
N LYS A 309 -41.87 -31.89 -18.47
CA LYS A 309 -41.70 -33.20 -17.86
C LYS A 309 -42.97 -33.70 -17.17
N LEU A 310 -43.67 -32.83 -16.45
CA LEU A 310 -44.93 -33.15 -15.77
C LEU A 310 -46.01 -33.61 -16.76
N ASP A 311 -46.13 -32.94 -17.90
CA ASP A 311 -47.10 -33.28 -18.96
C ASP A 311 -46.73 -34.61 -19.64
N SER A 312 -45.43 -34.85 -19.85
CA SER A 312 -44.94 -36.13 -20.37
C SER A 312 -45.25 -37.31 -19.44
N ASP A 313 -45.12 -37.08 -18.13
CA ASP A 313 -45.38 -38.07 -17.10
C ASP A 313 -46.86 -38.56 -17.09
N VAL A 314 -47.82 -37.71 -17.51
CA VAL A 314 -49.22 -38.09 -17.70
C VAL A 314 -49.34 -39.19 -18.75
N GLY A 315 -48.69 -39.01 -19.89
CA GLY A 315 -48.70 -39.98 -20.97
C GLY A 315 -48.12 -41.34 -20.55
N ILE A 316 -47.07 -41.29 -19.74
CA ILE A 316 -46.38 -42.47 -19.23
C ILE A 316 -47.20 -43.15 -18.12
N ALA A 317 -47.85 -42.39 -17.25
CA ALA A 317 -48.65 -42.90 -16.13
C ALA A 317 -49.75 -43.85 -16.62
N ASN A 318 -50.39 -43.54 -17.78
CA ASN A 318 -51.40 -44.36 -18.36
C ASN A 318 -50.97 -45.79 -18.77
N GLN A 319 -49.63 -45.97 -18.95
CA GLN A 319 -49.05 -47.28 -19.29
C GLN A 319 -48.83 -48.19 -18.08
N TYR A 320 -48.75 -47.60 -16.87
CA TYR A 320 -48.29 -48.30 -15.66
C TYR A 320 -49.41 -48.53 -14.62
N ILE A 321 -50.57 -47.94 -14.77
CA ILE A 321 -51.71 -47.99 -13.82
C ILE A 321 -52.10 -49.40 -13.39
N TYR A 322 -52.00 -50.38 -14.32
CA TYR A 322 -52.45 -51.77 -14.11
C TYR A 322 -51.35 -52.76 -13.80
N LEU A 323 -50.02 -52.25 -13.62
CA LEU A 323 -48.92 -53.13 -13.29
C LEU A 323 -48.82 -53.36 -11.77
N ASP A 324 -48.34 -54.53 -11.40
CA ASP A 324 -48.07 -54.89 -10.00
C ASP A 324 -46.73 -54.31 -9.53
N ILE A 325 -46.68 -54.01 -8.22
CA ILE A 325 -45.48 -53.45 -7.56
C ILE A 325 -44.48 -54.61 -7.28
N THR A 326 -43.23 -54.42 -7.70
CA THR A 326 -42.13 -55.38 -7.43
C THR A 326 -41.49 -55.09 -6.07
N PRO A 327 -41.33 -56.10 -5.22
CA PRO A 327 -40.62 -55.92 -3.92
C PRO A 327 -39.19 -55.46 -4.12
N ILE A 328 -38.75 -54.50 -3.32
CA ILE A 328 -37.44 -53.85 -3.43
C ILE A 328 -36.56 -54.01 -2.18
N ASP A 329 -37.10 -54.56 -1.10
CA ASP A 329 -36.47 -54.59 0.24
C ASP A 329 -35.09 -55.24 0.27
N GLY A 330 -34.92 -56.37 -0.43
CA GLY A 330 -33.64 -57.08 -0.49
C GLY A 330 -32.54 -56.29 -1.22
N LEU A 331 -32.93 -55.68 -2.35
CA LEU A 331 -31.98 -54.85 -3.13
C LEU A 331 -31.66 -53.51 -2.44
N GLN A 332 -32.63 -52.96 -1.69
CA GLN A 332 -32.37 -51.80 -0.85
C GLN A 332 -31.40 -52.07 0.27
N ALA A 333 -31.49 -53.23 0.95
CA ALA A 333 -30.57 -53.62 1.99
C ALA A 333 -29.12 -53.79 1.46
N GLU A 334 -28.98 -54.43 0.29
CA GLU A 334 -27.67 -54.58 -0.38
C GLU A 334 -27.06 -53.21 -0.75
N ILE A 335 -27.88 -52.32 -1.28
CA ILE A 335 -27.45 -50.95 -1.65
C ILE A 335 -27.06 -50.16 -0.40
N SER A 336 -27.86 -50.21 0.69
CA SER A 336 -27.58 -49.49 1.91
C SER A 336 -26.25 -49.91 2.56
N GLU A 337 -25.96 -51.24 2.54
CA GLU A 337 -24.66 -51.73 3.00
C GLU A 337 -23.50 -51.22 2.12
N ALA A 338 -23.67 -51.25 0.80
CA ALA A 338 -22.67 -50.72 -0.13
C ALA A 338 -22.50 -49.21 -0.01
N GLU A 339 -23.58 -48.45 0.19
CA GLU A 339 -23.55 -47.00 0.43
C GLU A 339 -22.77 -46.65 1.67
N GLU A 340 -22.99 -47.38 2.77
CA GLU A 340 -22.28 -47.14 4.01
C GLU A 340 -20.75 -47.34 3.83
N MET A 341 -20.38 -48.37 3.08
CA MET A 341 -18.98 -48.65 2.78
C MET A 341 -18.39 -47.61 1.77
N ILE A 342 -19.14 -47.21 0.76
CA ILE A 342 -18.70 -46.25 -0.25
C ILE A 342 -18.69 -44.83 0.31
N LYS A 343 -19.45 -44.53 1.36
CA LYS A 343 -19.43 -43.24 2.05
C LYS A 343 -18.03 -42.84 2.49
N HIS A 344 -17.29 -43.80 2.99
CA HIS A 344 -15.89 -43.61 3.37
C HIS A 344 -14.98 -43.30 2.18
N LEU A 345 -15.30 -43.84 1.00
CA LEU A 345 -14.54 -43.51 -0.22
C LEU A 345 -14.70 -42.05 -0.62
N ASN A 346 -15.91 -41.51 -0.50
CA ASN A 346 -16.16 -40.09 -0.79
C ASN A 346 -15.43 -39.18 0.20
N GLU A 347 -15.45 -39.53 1.48
CA GLU A 347 -14.70 -38.85 2.52
C GLU A 347 -13.19 -38.93 2.29
N TYR A 348 -12.69 -40.10 1.91
CA TYR A 348 -11.29 -40.30 1.54
C TYR A 348 -10.91 -39.43 0.30
N ASN A 349 -11.69 -39.43 -0.76
CA ASN A 349 -11.44 -38.64 -1.94
C ASN A 349 -11.50 -37.13 -1.63
N ARG A 350 -12.42 -36.69 -0.76
CA ARG A 350 -12.50 -35.32 -0.27
C ARG A 350 -11.27 -34.94 0.53
N MET A 351 -10.78 -35.85 1.37
CA MET A 351 -9.52 -35.67 2.13
C MET A 351 -8.33 -35.50 1.17
N VAL A 352 -8.21 -36.35 0.13
CA VAL A 352 -7.14 -36.24 -0.87
C VAL A 352 -7.26 -34.93 -1.68
N ALA A 353 -8.47 -34.52 -2.07
CA ALA A 353 -8.69 -33.25 -2.75
C ALA A 353 -8.26 -32.06 -1.88
N MET A 354 -8.64 -32.06 -0.60
CA MET A 354 -8.22 -31.02 0.34
C MET A 354 -6.69 -31.01 0.58
N GLN A 355 -6.03 -32.18 0.56
CA GLN A 355 -4.57 -32.26 0.65
C GLN A 355 -3.90 -31.57 -0.55
N ASN A 356 -4.44 -31.76 -1.76
CA ASN A 356 -3.94 -31.07 -2.96
C ASN A 356 -4.18 -29.57 -2.87
N GLU A 357 -5.36 -29.13 -2.43
CA GLU A 357 -5.65 -27.71 -2.21
C GLU A 357 -4.70 -27.08 -1.17
N ILE A 358 -4.36 -27.83 -0.11
CA ILE A 358 -3.37 -27.37 0.89
C ILE A 358 -1.99 -27.20 0.23
N ALA A 359 -1.60 -28.11 -0.66
CA ALA A 359 -0.32 -28.00 -1.37
C ALA A 359 -0.28 -26.73 -2.25
N ASP A 360 -1.36 -26.44 -2.98
CA ASP A 360 -1.48 -25.22 -3.78
C ASP A 360 -1.47 -23.95 -2.93
N LEU A 361 -2.18 -23.97 -1.80
CA LEU A 361 -2.17 -22.87 -0.84
C LEU A 361 -0.80 -22.67 -0.20
N GLN A 362 -0.09 -23.76 0.10
CA GLN A 362 1.27 -23.68 0.64
C GLN A 362 2.23 -23.03 -0.36
N ALA A 363 2.15 -23.41 -1.64
CA ALA A 363 2.95 -22.79 -2.69
C ALA A 363 2.71 -21.27 -2.80
N LYS A 364 1.44 -20.82 -2.69
CA LYS A 364 1.10 -19.39 -2.66
C LYS A 364 1.62 -18.70 -1.41
N SER A 365 1.56 -19.34 -0.24
CA SER A 365 2.10 -18.80 1.01
C SER A 365 3.62 -18.61 0.92
N ASP A 366 4.31 -19.59 0.30
CA ASP A 366 5.74 -19.55 0.10
C ASP A 366 6.13 -18.41 -0.89
N GLU A 367 5.36 -18.22 -1.97
CA GLU A 367 5.54 -17.09 -2.90
C GLU A 367 5.45 -15.74 -2.18
N TYR A 368 4.45 -15.54 -1.32
CA TYR A 368 4.36 -14.30 -0.54
C TYR A 368 5.52 -14.16 0.45
N THR A 369 6.01 -15.27 1.01
CA THR A 369 7.19 -15.25 1.88
C THR A 369 8.42 -14.81 1.10
N GLU A 370 8.64 -15.33 -0.11
CA GLU A 370 9.73 -14.92 -0.98
C GLU A 370 9.68 -13.44 -1.34
N LYS A 371 8.48 -12.92 -1.67
CA LYS A 371 8.28 -11.50 -1.96
C LYS A 371 8.59 -10.61 -0.74
N ILE A 372 8.18 -11.01 0.46
CA ILE A 372 8.50 -10.30 1.71
C ILE A 372 10.02 -10.31 1.96
N GLU A 373 10.67 -11.47 1.82
CA GLU A 373 12.12 -11.60 2.00
C GLU A 373 12.90 -10.82 0.93
N LEU A 374 12.38 -10.76 -0.30
CA LEU A 374 12.97 -9.91 -1.34
C LEU A 374 12.90 -8.44 -0.94
N ALA A 375 11.75 -7.96 -0.45
CA ALA A 375 11.60 -6.58 0.02
C ALA A 375 12.56 -6.24 1.18
N ARG A 376 12.90 -7.23 2.03
CA ARG A 376 13.90 -7.10 3.11
C ARG A 376 15.33 -7.02 2.62
N LYS A 377 15.66 -7.72 1.53
CA LYS A 377 17.03 -7.79 0.98
C LYS A 377 17.34 -6.65 0.02
N LEU A 378 16.34 -6.12 -0.69
CA LEU A 378 16.53 -5.06 -1.68
C LEU A 378 17.16 -3.78 -1.11
N PRO A 379 16.83 -3.29 0.11
CA PRO A 379 17.50 -2.12 0.68
C PRO A 379 19.03 -2.25 0.70
N GLY A 380 19.59 -3.40 1.08
CA GLY A 380 21.02 -3.63 1.05
C GLY A 380 21.61 -3.47 -0.35
N LYS A 381 20.98 -4.08 -1.37
CA LYS A 381 21.42 -3.96 -2.77
C LYS A 381 21.31 -2.52 -3.32
N ILE A 382 20.24 -1.81 -2.94
CA ILE A 382 20.04 -0.41 -3.32
C ILE A 382 21.19 0.45 -2.76
N LEU A 383 21.53 0.27 -1.48
CA LEU A 383 22.58 1.05 -0.81
C LEU A 383 23.98 0.80 -1.40
N GLU A 384 24.24 -0.36 -2.01
CA GLU A 384 25.50 -0.65 -2.72
C GLU A 384 25.68 0.23 -3.97
N THR A 385 24.58 0.68 -4.59
CA THR A 385 24.59 1.43 -5.86
C THR A 385 24.08 2.85 -5.74
N ALA A 386 23.37 3.17 -4.65
CA ALA A 386 22.81 4.50 -4.39
C ALA A 386 23.88 5.52 -4.00
N THR A 387 23.61 6.79 -4.26
CA THR A 387 24.37 7.89 -3.70
C THR A 387 23.97 8.08 -2.25
N LEU A 388 24.91 7.82 -1.33
CA LEU A 388 24.68 7.93 0.10
C LEU A 388 25.02 9.34 0.61
N PRO A 389 24.17 9.94 1.45
CA PRO A 389 24.40 11.27 2.02
C PRO A 389 25.54 11.28 3.06
N VAL A 390 25.84 10.13 3.65
CA VAL A 390 26.90 9.98 4.65
C VAL A 390 27.48 8.56 4.60
N GLU A 391 28.77 8.44 4.89
CA GLU A 391 29.47 7.16 4.98
C GLU A 391 28.95 6.31 6.17
N GLY A 392 28.86 4.98 5.99
CA GLY A 392 28.38 4.05 7.02
C GLY A 392 26.87 4.06 7.23
N LEU A 393 26.11 4.69 6.32
CA LEU A 393 24.66 4.63 6.34
C LEU A 393 24.17 3.26 5.85
N THR A 394 23.36 2.60 6.67
CA THR A 394 22.61 1.37 6.35
C THR A 394 21.15 1.56 6.70
N VAL A 395 20.29 0.67 6.22
CA VAL A 395 18.85 0.72 6.51
C VAL A 395 18.36 -0.66 6.91
N GLU A 396 17.73 -0.76 8.07
CA GLU A 396 17.12 -1.99 8.57
C GLU A 396 15.65 -1.71 8.96
N ASN A 397 14.72 -2.47 8.39
CA ASN A 397 13.28 -2.31 8.61
C ASN A 397 12.78 -0.86 8.43
N GLY A 398 13.30 -0.17 7.40
CA GLY A 398 12.95 1.22 7.12
C GLY A 398 13.57 2.25 8.08
N ILE A 399 14.43 1.82 9.00
CA ILE A 399 15.12 2.70 9.95
C ILE A 399 16.56 2.94 9.44
N PRO A 400 16.97 4.20 9.21
CA PRO A 400 18.35 4.52 8.86
C PRO A 400 19.27 4.38 10.08
N LEU A 401 20.35 3.63 9.89
CA LEU A 401 21.41 3.44 10.88
C LEU A 401 22.72 4.03 10.34
N ILE A 402 23.49 4.68 11.21
CA ILE A 402 24.84 5.14 10.90
C ILE A 402 25.80 4.42 11.84
N ASN A 403 26.71 3.66 11.26
CA ASN A 403 27.62 2.77 12.00
C ASN A 403 26.86 1.82 12.96
N GLY A 404 25.74 1.28 12.52
CA GLY A 404 24.90 0.34 13.27
C GLY A 404 24.00 0.95 14.34
N LEU A 405 23.97 2.28 14.50
CA LEU A 405 23.10 2.97 15.47
C LEU A 405 21.97 3.73 14.74
N PRO A 406 20.69 3.55 15.14
CA PRO A 406 19.59 4.30 14.59
C PRO A 406 19.82 5.82 14.71
N VAL A 407 19.54 6.54 13.61
CA VAL A 407 19.65 8.01 13.59
C VAL A 407 18.82 8.62 14.70
N SER A 408 17.60 8.14 14.90
CA SER A 408 16.67 8.63 15.93
C SER A 408 17.06 8.33 17.39
N ASN A 409 18.14 7.58 17.62
CA ASN A 409 18.69 7.31 18.97
C ASN A 409 19.94 8.13 19.27
N ARG A 410 20.35 9.01 18.35
CA ARG A 410 21.49 9.89 18.55
C ARG A 410 21.13 11.09 19.39
N SER A 411 22.13 11.63 20.10
CA SER A 411 21.99 12.90 20.82
C SER A 411 21.85 14.06 19.85
N ASP A 412 21.29 15.19 20.34
CA ASP A 412 21.12 16.40 19.53
C ASP A 412 22.47 16.88 18.94
N GLY A 413 23.57 16.78 19.72
CA GLY A 413 24.92 17.11 19.25
C GLY A 413 25.37 16.22 18.09
N GLU A 414 25.17 14.92 18.18
CA GLU A 414 25.50 13.97 17.11
C GLU A 414 24.62 14.15 15.86
N LEU A 415 23.35 14.53 16.05
CA LEU A 415 22.46 14.85 14.93
C LEU A 415 22.89 16.13 14.21
N LEU A 416 23.37 17.14 14.94
CA LEU A 416 23.93 18.34 14.34
C LEU A 416 25.23 18.07 13.58
N GLU A 417 26.11 17.24 14.14
CA GLU A 417 27.32 16.78 13.44
C GLU A 417 26.96 16.03 12.15
N LEU A 418 25.96 15.18 12.20
CA LEU A 418 25.45 14.47 11.03
C LEU A 418 24.98 15.45 9.94
N CYS A 419 24.25 16.51 10.28
CA CYS A 419 23.82 17.53 9.31
C CYS A 419 25.02 18.21 8.63
N VAL A 420 26.10 18.45 9.38
CA VAL A 420 27.35 18.99 8.83
C VAL A 420 28.02 17.99 7.88
N ASP A 421 28.11 16.72 8.27
CA ASP A 421 28.71 15.67 7.44
C ASP A 421 27.95 15.48 6.12
N ILE A 422 26.60 15.48 6.16
CA ILE A 422 25.76 15.43 4.97
C ILE A 422 25.99 16.64 4.06
N ALA A 423 26.12 17.85 4.63
CA ALA A 423 26.38 19.05 3.86
C ALA A 423 27.71 18.98 3.10
N ILE A 424 28.73 18.41 3.74
CA ILE A 424 30.09 18.30 3.20
C ILE A 424 30.16 17.20 2.13
N ASN A 425 29.46 16.09 2.31
CA ASN A 425 29.47 14.95 1.40
C ASN A 425 28.77 15.23 0.05
N ASN A 426 28.13 16.39 -0.12
CA ASN A 426 27.68 16.88 -1.41
C ASN A 426 28.70 17.92 -1.96
N PRO A 427 29.79 17.53 -2.61
CA PRO A 427 30.83 18.45 -3.06
C PRO A 427 30.38 19.41 -4.15
N SER A 428 29.38 19.04 -4.94
CA SER A 428 28.73 19.90 -5.95
C SER A 428 27.70 20.85 -5.34
N GLY A 429 27.29 20.59 -4.09
CA GLY A 429 26.30 21.38 -3.38
C GLY A 429 26.82 22.71 -2.82
N LEU A 430 25.87 23.52 -2.36
CA LEU A 430 26.13 24.77 -1.67
C LEU A 430 26.65 24.45 -0.24
N GLN A 431 27.91 24.81 0.03
CA GLN A 431 28.59 24.51 1.28
C GLN A 431 28.22 25.54 2.36
N ILE A 432 26.93 25.63 2.68
CA ILE A 432 26.38 26.50 3.72
C ILE A 432 25.44 25.71 4.63
N ILE A 433 25.38 26.07 5.88
CA ILE A 433 24.40 25.56 6.86
C ILE A 433 23.77 26.73 7.62
N LEU A 434 22.45 26.69 7.81
CA LEU A 434 21.70 27.73 8.50
C LEU A 434 21.27 27.20 9.88
N ILE A 435 21.79 27.82 10.93
CA ILE A 435 21.58 27.37 12.33
C ILE A 435 20.63 28.36 13.00
N ASP A 436 19.35 28.06 13.06
CA ASP A 436 18.35 28.90 13.70
C ASP A 436 18.16 28.53 15.18
N GLY A 437 18.37 29.49 16.07
CA GLY A 437 18.19 29.29 17.49
C GLY A 437 19.38 28.59 18.14
N ALA A 438 20.62 29.02 17.85
CA ALA A 438 21.82 28.49 18.47
C ALA A 438 21.84 28.66 20.00
N GLU A 439 21.00 29.50 20.58
CA GLU A 439 20.75 29.58 22.03
C GLU A 439 20.10 28.32 22.65
N LYS A 440 19.52 27.45 21.84
CA LYS A 440 18.96 26.16 22.28
C LYS A 440 20.06 25.14 22.61
N LEU A 441 21.27 25.36 22.09
CA LEU A 441 22.44 24.56 22.36
C LEU A 441 23.19 25.15 23.57
N ASP A 442 23.72 24.27 24.40
CA ASP A 442 24.70 24.73 25.40
C ASP A 442 25.96 25.31 24.72
N ASP A 443 26.74 26.08 25.46
CA ASP A 443 27.90 26.75 24.92
C ASP A 443 28.97 25.80 24.35
N VAL A 444 29.11 24.61 24.96
CA VAL A 444 30.08 23.59 24.50
C VAL A 444 29.64 23.00 23.17
N SER A 445 28.41 22.57 23.07
CA SER A 445 27.83 21.99 21.84
C SER A 445 27.80 22.99 20.69
N ARG A 446 27.47 24.24 20.98
CA ARG A 446 27.49 25.32 19.98
C ARG A 446 28.89 25.59 19.45
N ASN A 447 29.88 25.78 20.36
CA ASN A 447 31.24 26.04 19.96
C ASN A 447 31.86 24.87 19.20
N ARG A 448 31.55 23.63 19.59
CA ARG A 448 31.95 22.41 18.88
C ARG A 448 31.35 22.38 17.46
N LEU A 449 30.08 22.69 17.30
CA LEU A 449 29.41 22.76 15.99
C LEU A 449 30.10 23.81 15.08
N TYR A 450 30.34 25.02 15.59
CA TYR A 450 31.00 26.06 14.83
C TYR A 450 32.44 25.68 14.45
N ALA A 451 33.20 25.09 15.39
CA ALA A 451 34.55 24.59 15.13
C ALA A 451 34.55 23.51 14.04
N ARG A 452 33.62 22.57 14.09
CA ARG A 452 33.47 21.50 13.06
C ARG A 452 33.14 22.07 11.69
N CYS A 453 32.20 23.04 11.61
CA CYS A 453 31.92 23.72 10.35
C CYS A 453 33.17 24.39 9.77
N LYS A 454 33.93 25.09 10.59
CA LYS A 454 35.20 25.75 10.18
C LYS A 454 36.24 24.74 9.72
N GLU A 455 36.50 23.69 10.51
CA GLU A 455 37.44 22.61 10.19
C GLU A 455 37.14 21.96 8.85
N LYS A 456 35.86 21.71 8.59
CA LYS A 456 35.39 21.09 7.33
C LYS A 456 35.18 22.07 6.19
N GLY A 457 35.43 23.37 6.43
CA GLY A 457 35.29 24.41 5.43
C GLY A 457 33.83 24.71 5.03
N LEU A 458 32.87 24.34 5.88
CA LEU A 458 31.46 24.65 5.69
C LEU A 458 31.14 26.04 6.19
N GLN A 459 30.56 26.89 5.36
CA GLN A 459 30.07 28.21 5.75
C GLN A 459 28.81 28.04 6.62
N PHE A 460 28.65 28.86 7.65
CA PHE A 460 27.44 28.87 8.45
C PHE A 460 26.90 30.26 8.73
N ILE A 461 25.59 30.38 8.83
CA ILE A 461 24.88 31.56 9.30
C ILE A 461 24.03 31.10 10.49
N ALA A 462 24.43 31.56 11.69
CA ALA A 462 23.75 31.18 12.93
C ALA A 462 22.98 32.35 13.52
N THR A 463 21.83 32.07 14.17
CA THR A 463 21.14 33.07 14.98
C THR A 463 21.26 32.72 16.45
N ARG A 464 21.44 33.73 17.30
CA ARG A 464 21.45 33.59 18.75
C ARG A 464 20.72 34.77 19.40
N THR A 465 19.83 34.50 20.33
CA THR A 465 19.13 35.51 21.08
C THR A 465 20.02 36.06 22.19
N THR A 466 20.18 37.37 22.20
CA THR A 466 20.91 38.12 23.20
C THR A 466 20.06 39.29 23.74
N ASN A 467 20.60 40.09 24.63
CA ASN A 467 19.92 41.27 25.16
C ASN A 467 20.09 42.54 24.30
N ASP A 468 20.81 42.46 23.20
CA ASP A 468 21.07 43.59 22.31
C ASP A 468 19.81 44.04 21.61
N ASN A 469 19.56 45.34 21.57
CA ASN A 469 18.31 45.91 20.98
C ASN A 469 18.27 45.80 19.48
N GLU A 470 19.40 45.80 18.82
CA GLU A 470 19.52 45.77 17.35
C GLU A 470 20.12 44.44 16.88
N LEU A 471 19.96 44.18 15.60
CA LEU A 471 20.60 43.04 14.95
C LEU A 471 22.08 43.32 14.80
N ILE A 472 22.89 42.48 15.43
CA ILE A 472 24.35 42.53 15.33
C ILE A 472 24.81 41.36 14.45
N VAL A 473 25.62 41.65 13.45
CA VAL A 473 26.25 40.66 12.56
C VAL A 473 27.71 40.52 12.98
N THR A 474 28.09 39.38 13.49
CA THR A 474 29.47 39.08 13.90
C THR A 474 30.04 38.05 12.93
N GLU A 475 31.15 38.42 12.25
CA GLU A 475 31.92 37.47 11.45
C GLU A 475 32.77 36.57 12.41
N LEU A 476 32.81 35.26 12.07
CA LEU A 476 33.40 34.24 12.89
C LEU A 476 34.60 33.54 12.21
#